data_2eddc6236d9a176d22fcb6fae6f547a1
#
_entry.id   2eddc6236d9a176d22fcb6fae6f547a1
#
_cell.length_a   1.000
_cell.length_b   1.000
_cell.length_c   1.000
_cell.angle_alpha   90.00
_cell.angle_beta   90.00
_cell.angle_gamma   90.00
#
_symmetry.space_group_name_H-M   'P 1'
#
loop_
_entity.id
_entity.type
_entity.pdbx_description
1 polymer ?
#
loop_
_entity_poly.entity_id
_entity_poly.type
_entity_poly.pdbx_seq_one_letter_code
_entity_poly.pdbx_strand_id
1 'polypeptide(L)'
;DIEIKAPNEENDIERQNELLKEAISEEPDAILFSPSSFTESNDLLKEAKEKGIRISFIDSYTEEKVQDLTVATDNLEAGEKLGKFAATLLGPDDQIAIVAHVKGVSTAVEREEGFRKGLGDLAENIVDVVYCDSRYEKSRQLTLELMEKYPNLKMVAGMNEYSSVGAARAVKAAGAKDRIQVVGVDSSQEAVQLMENG
;
A
#
# COMPACT_ATOMS: atom_id res chain seq x y z
N ASP A 1 31.39 3.98 0.09
CA ASP A 1 30.48 5.11 0.34
C ASP A 1 29.06 4.67 0.04
N ILE A 2 28.07 5.32 0.65
CA ILE A 2 26.65 5.07 0.41
C ILE A 2 26.06 6.38 -0.10
N GLU A 3 25.33 6.31 -1.21
CA GLU A 3 24.55 7.40 -1.75
C GLU A 3 23.06 7.02 -1.71
N ILE A 4 22.18 7.99 -1.36
CA ILE A 4 20.74 7.79 -1.30
C ILE A 4 20.10 8.69 -2.35
N LYS A 5 19.33 8.09 -3.25
CA LYS A 5 18.55 8.78 -4.29
C LYS A 5 17.08 8.41 -4.12
N ALA A 6 16.19 9.38 -4.11
CA ALA A 6 14.75 9.14 -4.01
C ALA A 6 13.96 10.22 -4.77
N PRO A 7 12.80 9.90 -5.35
CA PRO A 7 11.85 10.89 -5.83
C PRO A 7 11.21 11.64 -4.63
N ASN A 8 10.56 12.77 -4.90
CA ASN A 8 9.86 13.52 -3.85
C ASN A 8 8.55 12.86 -3.40
N GLU A 9 7.95 12.06 -4.25
CA GLU A 9 6.68 11.39 -4.04
C GLU A 9 6.80 9.91 -4.37
N GLU A 10 6.17 9.03 -3.61
CA GLU A 10 6.24 7.58 -3.81
C GLU A 10 5.66 7.14 -5.17
N ASN A 11 4.66 7.83 -5.67
CA ASN A 11 4.02 7.56 -6.95
C ASN A 11 4.73 8.17 -8.17
N ASP A 12 5.88 8.83 -7.98
CA ASP A 12 6.69 9.37 -9.09
C ASP A 12 7.64 8.30 -9.64
N ILE A 13 7.03 7.31 -10.30
CA ILE A 13 7.73 6.13 -10.86
C ILE A 13 8.72 6.54 -11.96
N GLU A 14 8.36 7.54 -12.77
CA GLU A 14 9.23 8.05 -13.83
C GLU A 14 10.53 8.61 -13.24
N ARG A 15 10.42 9.48 -12.22
CA ARG A 15 11.59 10.02 -11.54
C ARG A 15 12.41 8.95 -10.83
N GLN A 16 11.76 7.95 -10.22
CA GLN A 16 12.47 6.83 -9.61
C GLN A 16 13.30 6.06 -10.65
N ASN A 17 12.74 5.79 -11.84
CA ASN A 17 13.44 5.10 -12.92
C ASN A 17 14.59 5.95 -13.49
N GLU A 18 14.44 7.27 -13.59
CA GLU A 18 15.55 8.16 -13.96
C GLU A 18 16.71 8.06 -12.95
N LEU A 19 16.40 8.14 -11.65
CA LEU A 19 17.39 8.01 -10.57
C LEU A 19 18.06 6.62 -10.56
N LEU A 20 17.30 5.57 -10.83
CA LEU A 20 17.85 4.22 -10.98
C LEU A 20 18.82 4.16 -12.16
N LYS A 21 18.47 4.74 -13.31
CA LYS A 21 19.32 4.81 -14.50
C LYS A 21 20.61 5.61 -14.23
N GLU A 22 20.48 6.76 -13.53
CA GLU A 22 21.65 7.52 -13.08
C GLU A 22 22.56 6.64 -12.20
N ALA A 23 22.01 5.95 -11.18
CA ALA A 23 22.76 5.06 -10.30
C ALA A 23 23.45 3.92 -11.06
N ILE A 24 22.78 3.29 -12.02
CA ILE A 24 23.37 2.22 -12.86
C ILE A 24 24.55 2.76 -13.67
N SER A 25 24.47 4.01 -14.16
CA SER A 25 25.55 4.63 -14.95
C SER A 25 26.82 4.89 -14.14
N GLU A 26 26.71 5.00 -12.83
CA GLU A 26 27.83 5.17 -11.89
C GLU A 26 28.55 3.85 -11.55
N GLU A 27 28.03 2.73 -12.04
CA GLU A 27 28.58 1.37 -11.87
C GLU A 27 28.91 1.00 -10.40
N PRO A 28 27.94 1.12 -9.45
CA PRO A 28 28.18 0.79 -8.07
C PRO A 28 28.37 -0.73 -7.87
N ASP A 29 29.00 -1.13 -6.76
CA ASP A 29 29.10 -2.54 -6.39
C ASP A 29 27.74 -3.21 -6.15
N ALA A 30 26.76 -2.44 -5.64
CA ALA A 30 25.42 -2.91 -5.33
C ALA A 30 24.38 -1.77 -5.30
N ILE A 31 23.14 -2.12 -5.61
CA ILE A 31 21.97 -1.24 -5.47
C ILE A 31 21.00 -1.88 -4.48
N LEU A 32 20.65 -1.15 -3.42
CA LEU A 32 19.53 -1.47 -2.54
C LEU A 32 18.33 -0.64 -3.02
N PHE A 33 17.27 -1.30 -3.48
CA PHE A 33 16.18 -0.67 -4.20
C PHE A 33 14.82 -1.03 -3.59
N SER A 34 13.95 -0.03 -3.48
CA SER A 34 12.55 -0.17 -3.09
C SER A 34 11.68 0.33 -4.25
N PRO A 35 11.28 -0.56 -5.20
CA PRO A 35 10.54 -0.14 -6.38
C PRO A 35 9.13 0.36 -6.05
N SER A 36 8.74 1.49 -6.63
CA SER A 36 7.39 2.05 -6.54
C SER A 36 6.42 1.44 -7.57
N SER A 37 6.89 0.52 -8.40
CA SER A 37 6.08 -0.24 -9.36
C SER A 37 6.53 -1.69 -9.42
N PHE A 38 5.55 -2.59 -9.60
CA PHE A 38 5.80 -4.03 -9.74
C PHE A 38 6.47 -4.39 -11.08
N THR A 39 6.35 -3.52 -12.11
CA THR A 39 6.78 -3.83 -13.49
C THR A 39 7.71 -2.81 -14.11
N GLU A 40 7.57 -1.52 -13.80
CA GLU A 40 8.16 -0.42 -14.60
C GLU A 40 9.70 -0.33 -14.54
N SER A 41 10.34 -0.92 -13.52
CA SER A 41 11.80 -0.90 -13.37
C SER A 41 12.50 -2.15 -13.89
N ASN A 42 11.76 -3.15 -14.41
CA ASN A 42 12.30 -4.46 -14.73
C ASN A 42 13.47 -4.42 -15.74
N ASP A 43 13.34 -3.64 -16.82
CA ASP A 43 14.38 -3.58 -17.87
C ASP A 43 15.66 -2.90 -17.34
N LEU A 44 15.53 -1.85 -16.54
CA LEU A 44 16.69 -1.20 -15.91
C LEU A 44 17.41 -2.13 -14.90
N LEU A 45 16.65 -2.92 -14.18
CA LEU A 45 17.22 -3.88 -13.22
C LEU A 45 17.94 -5.03 -13.93
N LYS A 46 17.43 -5.47 -15.10
CA LYS A 46 18.14 -6.42 -15.98
C LYS A 46 19.46 -5.83 -16.47
N GLU A 47 19.43 -4.58 -16.96
CA GLU A 47 20.65 -3.87 -17.38
C GLU A 47 21.69 -3.79 -16.27
N ALA A 48 21.25 -3.44 -15.03
CA ALA A 48 22.13 -3.40 -13.87
C ALA A 48 22.78 -4.78 -13.59
N LYS A 49 22.00 -5.84 -13.70
CA LYS A 49 22.49 -7.22 -13.51
C LYS A 49 23.50 -7.63 -14.58
N GLU A 50 23.27 -7.27 -15.84
CA GLU A 50 24.19 -7.51 -16.95
C GLU A 50 25.52 -6.79 -16.78
N LYS A 51 25.54 -5.63 -16.14
CA LYS A 51 26.75 -4.89 -15.72
C LYS A 51 27.45 -5.48 -14.48
N GLY A 52 26.89 -6.54 -13.89
CA GLY A 52 27.46 -7.18 -12.70
C GLY A 52 27.14 -6.49 -11.38
N ILE A 53 26.22 -5.52 -11.38
CA ILE A 53 25.76 -4.82 -10.16
C ILE A 53 24.88 -5.78 -9.35
N ARG A 54 25.17 -5.91 -8.05
CA ARG A 54 24.35 -6.71 -7.15
C ARG A 54 23.09 -5.93 -6.80
N ILE A 55 21.92 -6.62 -6.79
CA ILE A 55 20.62 -6.00 -6.54
C ILE A 55 20.02 -6.62 -5.30
N SER A 56 19.60 -5.77 -4.36
CA SER A 56 18.80 -6.18 -3.21
C SER A 56 17.53 -5.35 -3.14
N PHE A 57 16.39 -6.01 -2.93
CA PHE A 57 15.14 -5.32 -2.67
C PHE A 57 14.90 -5.15 -1.17
N ILE A 58 14.34 -4.00 -0.80
CA ILE A 58 13.88 -3.72 0.55
C ILE A 58 12.44 -3.20 0.49
N ASP A 59 11.59 -3.68 1.40
CA ASP A 59 10.17 -3.33 1.54
C ASP A 59 9.29 -3.80 0.36
N SER A 60 9.54 -3.31 -0.84
CA SER A 60 8.85 -3.66 -2.08
C SER A 60 9.78 -4.37 -3.08
N TYR A 61 9.22 -4.96 -4.12
CA TYR A 61 9.96 -5.68 -5.16
C TYR A 61 9.21 -5.70 -6.49
N THR A 62 9.89 -6.12 -7.55
CA THR A 62 9.31 -6.28 -8.89
C THR A 62 8.89 -7.73 -9.14
N GLU A 63 8.03 -7.96 -10.15
CA GLU A 63 7.60 -9.33 -10.53
C GLU A 63 8.76 -10.17 -11.08
N GLU A 64 9.74 -9.53 -11.71
CA GLU A 64 10.93 -10.19 -12.22
C GLU A 64 11.95 -10.47 -11.10
N LYS A 65 12.45 -11.71 -11.07
CA LYS A 65 13.41 -12.14 -10.06
C LYS A 65 14.85 -11.86 -10.50
N VAL A 66 15.25 -10.61 -10.47
CA VAL A 66 16.61 -10.16 -10.83
C VAL A 66 17.51 -9.94 -9.61
N GLN A 67 16.95 -9.88 -8.44
CA GLN A 67 17.65 -9.57 -7.19
C GLN A 67 18.44 -10.77 -6.63
N ASP A 68 19.45 -10.43 -5.83
CA ASP A 68 20.24 -11.40 -5.06
C ASP A 68 19.60 -11.66 -3.67
N LEU A 69 18.90 -10.64 -3.13
CA LEU A 69 18.23 -10.69 -1.82
C LEU A 69 16.96 -9.83 -1.85
N THR A 70 15.96 -10.24 -1.08
CA THR A 70 14.79 -9.43 -0.75
C THR A 70 14.57 -9.46 0.75
N VAL A 71 14.34 -8.28 1.34
CA VAL A 71 13.92 -8.12 2.73
C VAL A 71 12.62 -7.32 2.72
N ALA A 72 11.51 -8.00 2.95
CA ALA A 72 10.17 -7.42 2.90
C ALA A 72 9.24 -8.10 3.91
N THR A 73 8.15 -7.45 4.23
CA THR A 73 7.01 -8.07 4.91
C THR A 73 6.36 -9.09 3.97
N ASP A 74 5.86 -10.20 4.50
CA ASP A 74 4.91 -11.04 3.79
C ASP A 74 3.56 -10.29 3.69
N ASN A 75 3.43 -9.50 2.63
CA ASN A 75 2.30 -8.61 2.42
C ASN A 75 1.00 -9.37 2.12
N LEU A 76 1.11 -10.54 1.49
CA LEU A 76 -0.05 -11.41 1.26
C LEU A 76 -0.60 -11.94 2.58
N GLU A 77 0.29 -12.44 3.47
CA GLU A 77 -0.11 -12.91 4.80
C GLU A 77 -0.64 -11.77 5.67
N ALA A 78 -0.01 -10.59 5.61
CA ALA A 78 -0.47 -9.40 6.35
C ALA A 78 -1.89 -8.98 5.93
N GLY A 79 -2.14 -8.94 4.62
CA GLY A 79 -3.46 -8.68 4.06
C GLY A 79 -4.48 -9.75 4.47
N GLU A 80 -4.11 -11.03 4.40
CA GLU A 80 -5.00 -12.14 4.79
C GLU A 80 -5.38 -12.08 6.28
N LYS A 81 -4.44 -11.75 7.15
CA LYS A 81 -4.72 -11.55 8.59
C LYS A 81 -5.70 -10.40 8.80
N LEU A 82 -5.48 -9.26 8.11
CA LEU A 82 -6.38 -8.12 8.19
C LEU A 82 -7.78 -8.48 7.70
N GLY A 83 -7.89 -9.19 6.57
CA GLY A 83 -9.16 -9.63 6.01
C GLY A 83 -9.93 -10.58 6.93
N LYS A 84 -9.24 -11.56 7.53
CA LYS A 84 -9.83 -12.47 8.52
C LYS A 84 -10.36 -11.71 9.74
N PHE A 85 -9.62 -10.71 10.22
CA PHE A 85 -10.08 -9.87 11.32
C PHE A 85 -11.30 -9.03 10.90
N ALA A 86 -11.23 -8.38 9.73
CA ALA A 86 -12.31 -7.58 9.18
C ALA A 86 -13.62 -8.38 9.05
N ALA A 87 -13.54 -9.63 8.59
CA ALA A 87 -14.69 -10.53 8.44
C ALA A 87 -15.41 -10.78 9.78
N THR A 88 -14.72 -10.71 10.92
CA THR A 88 -15.36 -10.86 12.24
C THR A 88 -16.22 -9.67 12.66
N LEU A 89 -16.07 -8.53 11.98
CA LEU A 89 -16.75 -7.26 12.28
C LEU A 89 -17.93 -6.97 11.35
N LEU A 90 -18.11 -7.79 10.31
CA LEU A 90 -19.02 -7.52 9.19
C LEU A 90 -20.17 -8.54 9.13
N GLY A 91 -21.33 -8.05 8.73
CA GLY A 91 -22.45 -8.86 8.30
C GLY A 91 -22.38 -9.21 6.80
N PRO A 92 -23.26 -10.13 6.35
CA PRO A 92 -23.20 -10.67 4.98
C PRO A 92 -23.44 -9.63 3.86
N ASP A 93 -24.15 -8.55 4.17
CA ASP A 93 -24.54 -7.50 3.20
C ASP A 93 -23.78 -6.19 3.40
N ASP A 94 -22.80 -6.16 4.31
CA ASP A 94 -22.06 -4.96 4.65
C ASP A 94 -21.08 -4.58 3.53
N GLN A 95 -21.16 -3.34 3.06
CA GLN A 95 -20.29 -2.81 2.00
C GLN A 95 -18.90 -2.43 2.54
N ILE A 96 -17.89 -2.75 1.77
CA ILE A 96 -16.48 -2.54 2.10
C ILE A 96 -15.85 -1.67 1.00
N ALA A 97 -15.02 -0.69 1.38
CA ALA A 97 -14.15 0.01 0.45
C ALA A 97 -12.69 -0.17 0.84
N ILE A 98 -11.80 -0.18 -0.13
CA ILE A 98 -10.35 -0.25 0.08
C ILE A 98 -9.74 1.09 -0.31
N VAL A 99 -8.91 1.64 0.58
CA VAL A 99 -8.00 2.74 0.27
C VAL A 99 -6.58 2.20 0.27
N ALA A 100 -6.02 1.99 -0.92
CA ALA A 100 -4.65 1.55 -1.10
C ALA A 100 -3.71 2.76 -1.27
N HIS A 101 -2.41 2.51 -1.22
CA HIS A 101 -1.41 3.59 -1.33
C HIS A 101 -1.06 3.90 -2.79
N VAL A 102 -0.10 3.24 -3.40
CA VAL A 102 0.31 3.48 -4.78
C VAL A 102 -0.16 2.32 -5.67
N LYS A 103 -0.80 2.66 -6.78
CA LYS A 103 -1.31 1.65 -7.70
C LYS A 103 -0.16 0.88 -8.35
N GLY A 104 -0.18 -0.45 -8.23
CA GLY A 104 0.76 -1.33 -8.90
C GLY A 104 2.11 -1.50 -8.18
N VAL A 105 2.29 -0.98 -6.96
CA VAL A 105 3.41 -1.38 -6.10
C VAL A 105 3.12 -2.74 -5.46
N SER A 106 4.14 -3.59 -5.30
CA SER A 106 3.97 -4.96 -4.78
C SER A 106 3.23 -5.02 -3.44
N THR A 107 3.58 -4.12 -2.52
CA THR A 107 2.97 -4.03 -1.19
C THR A 107 1.46 -3.76 -1.25
N ALA A 108 1.00 -2.88 -2.15
CA ALA A 108 -0.42 -2.59 -2.33
C ALA A 108 -1.17 -3.76 -2.97
N VAL A 109 -0.59 -4.35 -4.02
CA VAL A 109 -1.17 -5.48 -4.74
C VAL A 109 -1.37 -6.67 -3.81
N GLU A 110 -0.34 -7.06 -3.08
CA GLU A 110 -0.38 -8.25 -2.22
C GLU A 110 -1.24 -8.06 -0.98
N ARG A 111 -1.21 -6.86 -0.35
CA ARG A 111 -2.09 -6.57 0.80
C ARG A 111 -3.55 -6.60 0.39
N GLU A 112 -3.92 -6.07 -0.80
CA GLU A 112 -5.27 -6.15 -1.33
C GLU A 112 -5.67 -7.60 -1.63
N GLU A 113 -4.82 -8.37 -2.31
CA GLU A 113 -5.08 -9.79 -2.62
C GLU A 113 -5.26 -10.60 -1.34
N GLY A 114 -4.36 -10.44 -0.38
CA GLY A 114 -4.45 -11.08 0.93
C GLY A 114 -5.73 -10.70 1.68
N PHE A 115 -6.09 -9.41 1.66
CA PHE A 115 -7.31 -8.92 2.30
C PHE A 115 -8.57 -9.59 1.72
N ARG A 116 -8.67 -9.65 0.39
CA ARG A 116 -9.76 -10.36 -0.28
C ARG A 116 -9.80 -11.84 0.10
N LYS A 117 -8.66 -12.50 0.12
CA LYS A 117 -8.55 -13.89 0.55
C LYS A 117 -9.00 -14.08 2.00
N GLY A 118 -8.62 -13.17 2.89
CA GLY A 118 -8.99 -13.20 4.30
C GLY A 118 -10.48 -12.97 4.56
N LEU A 119 -11.14 -12.14 3.74
CA LEU A 119 -12.57 -11.88 3.79
C LEU A 119 -13.41 -13.09 3.35
N GLY A 120 -12.86 -13.99 2.51
CA GLY A 120 -13.62 -15.09 1.94
C GLY A 120 -14.80 -14.60 1.10
N ASP A 121 -16.00 -15.10 1.34
CA ASP A 121 -17.19 -14.73 0.56
C ASP A 121 -17.55 -13.23 0.68
N LEU A 122 -17.16 -12.57 1.79
CA LEU A 122 -17.38 -11.13 1.95
C LEU A 122 -16.54 -10.28 1.00
N ALA A 123 -15.57 -10.83 0.29
CA ALA A 123 -14.80 -10.11 -0.71
C ALA A 123 -15.66 -9.57 -1.87
N GLU A 124 -16.80 -10.22 -2.15
CA GLU A 124 -17.79 -9.77 -3.15
C GLU A 124 -18.47 -8.45 -2.74
N ASN A 125 -18.43 -8.10 -1.45
CA ASN A 125 -19.00 -6.87 -0.91
C ASN A 125 -18.06 -5.67 -1.02
N ILE A 126 -16.87 -5.83 -1.61
CA ILE A 126 -15.96 -4.72 -1.88
C ILE A 126 -16.52 -3.91 -3.05
N VAL A 127 -17.03 -2.72 -2.73
CA VAL A 127 -17.73 -1.84 -3.70
C VAL A 127 -16.78 -0.91 -4.45
N ASP A 128 -15.59 -0.64 -3.90
CA ASP A 128 -14.60 0.24 -4.55
C ASP A 128 -13.18 0.01 -4.02
N VAL A 129 -12.18 0.32 -4.86
CA VAL A 129 -10.76 0.39 -4.52
C VAL A 129 -10.19 1.69 -5.06
N VAL A 130 -9.67 2.53 -4.18
CA VAL A 130 -9.09 3.83 -4.52
C VAL A 130 -7.65 3.96 -4.03
N TYR A 131 -6.86 4.87 -4.64
CA TYR A 131 -5.44 5.00 -4.37
C TYR A 131 -5.09 6.41 -3.88
N CYS A 132 -4.51 6.50 -2.69
CA CYS A 132 -4.22 7.76 -2.02
C CYS A 132 -2.79 8.29 -2.26
N ASP A 133 -1.95 7.58 -3.03
CA ASP A 133 -0.55 7.95 -3.33
C ASP A 133 0.29 8.25 -2.08
N SER A 134 0.08 7.46 -1.00
CA SER A 134 0.72 7.63 0.30
C SER A 134 0.58 9.04 0.89
N ARG A 135 -0.61 9.66 0.72
CA ARG A 135 -0.92 10.99 1.24
C ARG A 135 -2.14 10.96 2.16
N TYR A 136 -1.95 11.37 3.41
CA TYR A 136 -3.03 11.43 4.40
C TYR A 136 -4.26 12.20 3.94
N GLU A 137 -4.05 13.39 3.38
CA GLU A 137 -5.15 14.27 2.98
C GLU A 137 -5.91 13.73 1.77
N LYS A 138 -5.21 13.10 0.81
CA LYS A 138 -5.85 12.42 -0.31
C LYS A 138 -6.67 11.22 0.16
N SER A 139 -6.14 10.42 1.09
CA SER A 139 -6.89 9.33 1.70
C SER A 139 -8.14 9.84 2.41
N ARG A 140 -8.03 10.93 3.19
CA ARG A 140 -9.16 11.56 3.86
C ARG A 140 -10.22 11.99 2.86
N GLN A 141 -9.85 12.68 1.80
CA GLN A 141 -10.77 13.15 0.76
C GLN A 141 -11.48 11.98 0.07
N LEU A 142 -10.71 10.99 -0.42
CA LEU A 142 -11.26 9.80 -1.08
C LEU A 142 -12.23 9.04 -0.18
N THR A 143 -11.93 8.96 1.12
CA THR A 143 -12.83 8.29 2.08
C THR A 143 -14.14 9.05 2.23
N LEU A 144 -14.13 10.38 2.27
CA LEU A 144 -15.36 11.19 2.29
C LEU A 144 -16.20 10.97 1.02
N GLU A 145 -15.56 10.93 -0.15
CA GLU A 145 -16.21 10.63 -1.43
C GLU A 145 -16.83 9.23 -1.45
N LEU A 146 -16.12 8.21 -0.91
CA LEU A 146 -16.64 6.85 -0.76
C LEU A 146 -17.87 6.81 0.17
N MET A 147 -17.85 7.55 1.27
CA MET A 147 -18.96 7.63 2.21
C MET A 147 -20.21 8.28 1.59
N GLU A 148 -20.02 9.27 0.72
CA GLU A 148 -21.11 9.91 -0.03
C GLU A 148 -21.66 8.98 -1.12
N LYS A 149 -20.77 8.33 -1.87
CA LYS A 149 -21.11 7.43 -2.97
C LYS A 149 -21.80 6.15 -2.50
N TYR A 150 -21.41 5.63 -1.33
CA TYR A 150 -21.90 4.37 -0.77
C TYR A 150 -22.54 4.59 0.62
N PRO A 151 -23.83 4.98 0.71
CA PRO A 151 -24.48 5.26 1.99
C PRO A 151 -24.53 4.07 2.96
N ASN A 152 -24.43 2.84 2.44
CA ASN A 152 -24.40 1.59 3.22
C ASN A 152 -22.98 1.11 3.53
N LEU A 153 -21.95 1.93 3.28
CA LEU A 153 -20.57 1.60 3.61
C LEU A 153 -20.43 1.33 5.11
N LYS A 154 -19.86 0.17 5.45
CA LYS A 154 -19.65 -0.28 6.82
C LYS A 154 -18.17 -0.35 7.20
N MET A 155 -17.31 -0.54 6.21
CA MET A 155 -15.87 -0.64 6.47
C MET A 155 -15.05 0.07 5.41
N VAL A 156 -13.98 0.72 5.86
CA VAL A 156 -12.88 1.20 5.03
C VAL A 156 -11.61 0.49 5.46
N ALA A 157 -10.96 -0.23 4.53
CA ALA A 157 -9.70 -0.91 4.76
C ALA A 157 -8.54 -0.10 4.16
N GLY A 158 -7.63 0.37 5.00
CA GLY A 158 -6.41 1.08 4.60
C GLY A 158 -5.24 0.11 4.43
N MET A 159 -4.53 0.19 3.30
CA MET A 159 -3.46 -0.78 3.00
C MET A 159 -2.06 -0.32 3.43
N ASN A 160 -1.94 0.88 4.00
CA ASN A 160 -0.74 1.37 4.70
C ASN A 160 -1.12 2.44 5.73
N GLU A 161 -0.12 3.01 6.43
CA GLU A 161 -0.33 4.07 7.43
C GLU A 161 -1.12 5.26 6.86
N TYR A 162 -0.71 5.79 5.70
CA TYR A 162 -1.32 6.97 5.10
C TYR A 162 -2.80 6.75 4.76
N SER A 163 -3.10 5.59 4.20
CA SER A 163 -4.47 5.23 3.86
C SER A 163 -5.33 5.00 5.10
N SER A 164 -4.82 4.31 6.11
CA SER A 164 -5.53 3.98 7.34
C SER A 164 -5.84 5.23 8.18
N VAL A 165 -4.82 6.06 8.43
CA VAL A 165 -4.96 7.29 9.22
C VAL A 165 -5.84 8.30 8.50
N GLY A 166 -5.65 8.49 7.18
CA GLY A 166 -6.50 9.39 6.40
C GLY A 166 -7.96 8.98 6.42
N ALA A 167 -8.25 7.67 6.27
CA ALA A 167 -9.60 7.13 6.39
C ALA A 167 -10.20 7.35 7.78
N ALA A 168 -9.46 7.08 8.84
CA ALA A 168 -9.92 7.29 10.21
C ALA A 168 -10.21 8.77 10.50
N ARG A 169 -9.38 9.70 10.01
CA ARG A 169 -9.63 11.15 10.09
C ARG A 169 -10.94 11.53 9.39
N ALA A 170 -11.23 10.95 8.23
CA ALA A 170 -12.48 11.21 7.49
C ALA A 170 -13.70 10.73 8.27
N VAL A 171 -13.69 9.47 8.73
CA VAL A 171 -14.78 8.86 9.49
C VAL A 171 -15.05 9.65 10.78
N LYS A 172 -13.99 10.04 11.50
CA LYS A 172 -14.08 10.86 12.72
C LYS A 172 -14.66 12.24 12.43
N ALA A 173 -14.15 12.93 11.41
CA ALA A 173 -14.63 14.26 11.03
C ALA A 173 -16.12 14.28 10.60
N ALA A 174 -16.56 13.21 9.96
CA ALA A 174 -17.97 13.03 9.57
C ALA A 174 -18.89 12.57 10.71
N GLY A 175 -18.35 12.33 11.92
CA GLY A 175 -19.13 11.78 13.05
C GLY A 175 -19.68 10.37 12.78
N ALA A 176 -19.01 9.58 11.94
CA ALA A 176 -19.51 8.30 11.44
C ALA A 176 -18.87 7.07 12.15
N LYS A 177 -18.13 7.27 13.23
CA LYS A 177 -17.39 6.20 13.92
C LYS A 177 -18.26 5.04 14.43
N ASP A 178 -19.52 5.32 14.78
CA ASP A 178 -20.46 4.30 15.23
C ASP A 178 -21.08 3.49 14.05
N ARG A 179 -20.83 3.94 12.83
CA ARG A 179 -21.42 3.36 11.60
C ARG A 179 -20.38 2.71 10.69
N ILE A 180 -19.17 3.26 10.63
CA ILE A 180 -18.12 2.82 9.71
C ILE A 180 -16.89 2.42 10.53
N GLN A 181 -16.47 1.16 10.36
CA GLN A 181 -15.22 0.65 10.91
C GLN A 181 -14.06 1.00 9.99
N VAL A 182 -12.92 1.35 10.56
CA VAL A 182 -11.67 1.50 9.82
C VAL A 182 -10.70 0.42 10.30
N VAL A 183 -10.19 -0.38 9.36
CA VAL A 183 -9.13 -1.36 9.62
C VAL A 183 -7.92 -1.02 8.74
N GLY A 184 -6.73 -1.39 9.17
CA GLY A 184 -5.56 -1.01 8.37
C GLY A 184 -4.28 -1.75 8.72
N VAL A 185 -3.30 -1.55 7.86
CA VAL A 185 -1.92 -2.01 7.99
C VAL A 185 -1.07 -0.86 8.51
N ASP A 186 0.07 -1.19 9.10
CA ASP A 186 1.02 -0.33 9.74
C ASP A 186 0.52 0.29 11.06
N SER A 187 1.42 0.94 11.78
CA SER A 187 1.09 1.67 13.00
C SER A 187 1.93 2.93 13.10
N SER A 188 1.28 3.99 13.59
CA SER A 188 1.93 5.22 13.98
C SER A 188 1.36 5.70 15.29
N GLN A 189 2.00 6.67 15.90
CA GLN A 189 1.48 7.27 17.14
C GLN A 189 0.05 7.80 16.94
N GLU A 190 -0.24 8.39 15.78
CA GLU A 190 -1.58 8.88 15.47
C GLU A 190 -2.59 7.75 15.26
N ALA A 191 -2.20 6.67 14.56
CA ALA A 191 -3.06 5.50 14.39
C ALA A 191 -3.48 4.92 15.75
N VAL A 192 -2.53 4.76 16.67
CA VAL A 192 -2.80 4.30 18.03
C VAL A 192 -3.75 5.25 18.77
N GLN A 193 -3.52 6.57 18.71
CA GLN A 193 -4.40 7.56 19.33
C GLN A 193 -5.82 7.55 18.74
N LEU A 194 -5.96 7.32 17.43
CA LEU A 194 -7.27 7.20 16.80
C LEU A 194 -8.01 5.96 17.27
N MET A 195 -7.32 4.83 17.44
CA MET A 195 -7.90 3.60 17.99
C MET A 195 -8.33 3.76 19.46
N GLU A 196 -7.51 4.40 20.31
CA GLU A 196 -7.81 4.63 21.72
C GLU A 196 -9.02 5.57 21.93
N ASN A 197 -9.26 6.48 21.01
CA ASN A 197 -10.34 7.45 21.09
C ASN A 197 -11.63 7.00 20.36
N GLY A 198 -11.65 5.82 19.79
CA GLY A 198 -12.82 5.18 19.14
C GLY A 198 -13.12 5.75 17.79
#